data_5ce89fbc34c5664b36a3f3cd050fcf09
#
_entry.id   5ce89fbc34c5664b36a3f3cd050fcf09
#
_cell.length_a   1.000
_cell.length_b   1.000
_cell.length_c   1.000
_cell.angle_alpha   90.00
_cell.angle_beta   90.00
_cell.angle_gamma   90.00
#
_symmetry.space_group_name_H-M   'P 1'
#
loop_
_entity.id
_entity.type
_entity.pdbx_description
1 polymer ?
#
loop_
_entity_poly.entity_id
_entity_poly.type
_entity_poly.pdbx_seq_one_letter_code
_entity_poly.pdbx_strand_id
1 'polypeptide(L)'
;MKDLLKILKEKPALYEPSPRNMWDDPHISKQMLAAHLDEGFDSATRKMGFVKESVGWIACTLPPARYKRLLDLGCGPGIYAELFCRNGYEVTGVDISERSIRFARESARQKNLAIEYCRKDYTASGLGGSYDLITLIYCDFGVLARDTRVKLLARI
;
A
#
# COMPACT_ATOMS: atom_id res chain seq x y z
N MET A 1 22.12 -18.10 -25.41
CA MET A 1 21.04 -19.09 -25.50
C MET A 1 21.07 -20.11 -24.36
N LYS A 2 22.22 -20.70 -23.97
CA LYS A 2 22.33 -21.62 -22.81
C LYS A 2 21.92 -20.98 -21.49
N ASP A 3 22.29 -19.70 -21.23
CA ASP A 3 21.95 -19.00 -20.00
C ASP A 3 20.48 -18.67 -19.89
N LEU A 4 19.81 -18.35 -21.00
CA LEU A 4 18.36 -18.13 -21.02
C LEU A 4 17.60 -19.43 -20.69
N LEU A 5 18.03 -20.57 -21.23
CA LEU A 5 17.43 -21.86 -20.94
C LEU A 5 17.66 -22.30 -19.48
N LYS A 6 18.77 -21.89 -18.86
CA LYS A 6 19.02 -22.13 -17.44
C LYS A 6 18.04 -21.34 -16.59
N ILE A 7 17.90 -20.02 -16.83
CA ILE A 7 16.94 -19.15 -16.12
C ILE A 7 15.50 -19.65 -16.25
N LEU A 8 15.10 -20.15 -17.42
CA LEU A 8 13.75 -20.67 -17.65
C LEU A 8 13.49 -22.01 -16.95
N LYS A 9 14.53 -22.77 -16.58
CA LYS A 9 14.42 -24.04 -15.87
C LYS A 9 14.52 -23.92 -14.36
N GLU A 10 15.13 -22.86 -13.86
CA GLU A 10 15.24 -22.58 -12.42
C GLU A 10 13.89 -22.08 -11.90
N LYS A 11 13.27 -22.83 -10.99
CA LYS A 11 12.12 -22.35 -10.24
C LYS A 11 12.63 -21.63 -9.02
N PRO A 12 12.30 -20.34 -8.83
CA PRO A 12 12.67 -19.62 -7.62
C PRO A 12 12.05 -20.32 -6.40
N ALA A 13 12.73 -20.21 -5.25
CA ALA A 13 12.17 -20.67 -3.99
C ALA A 13 10.94 -19.84 -3.61
N LEU A 14 10.03 -20.44 -2.86
CA LEU A 14 8.86 -19.71 -2.36
C LEU A 14 9.34 -18.52 -1.50
N TYR A 15 8.85 -17.33 -1.80
CA TYR A 15 9.25 -16.06 -1.19
C TYR A 15 10.72 -15.64 -1.42
N GLU A 16 11.37 -16.19 -2.44
CA GLU A 16 12.71 -15.74 -2.82
C GLU A 16 12.66 -14.25 -3.18
N PRO A 17 13.52 -13.41 -2.54
CA PRO A 17 13.53 -11.99 -2.85
C PRO A 17 13.92 -11.73 -4.30
N SER A 18 13.16 -10.90 -4.98
CA SER A 18 13.57 -10.41 -6.30
C SER A 18 14.86 -9.59 -6.18
N PRO A 19 15.83 -9.75 -7.10
CA PRO A 19 17.05 -8.95 -7.12
C PRO A 19 16.80 -7.45 -7.29
N ARG A 20 15.62 -7.07 -7.76
CA ARG A 20 15.16 -5.67 -7.87
C ARG A 20 13.78 -5.53 -7.25
N ASN A 21 13.59 -4.46 -6.50
CA ASN A 21 12.26 -4.10 -6.03
C ASN A 21 11.42 -3.58 -7.21
N MET A 22 10.46 -4.39 -7.65
CA MET A 22 9.62 -4.06 -8.80
C MET A 22 8.80 -2.77 -8.60
N TRP A 23 8.45 -2.45 -7.36
CA TRP A 23 7.65 -1.27 -7.05
C TRP A 23 8.42 0.05 -7.23
N ASP A 24 9.77 -0.01 -7.21
CA ASP A 24 10.65 1.14 -7.35
C ASP A 24 11.40 1.16 -8.70
N ASP A 25 11.24 0.13 -9.53
CA ASP A 25 11.77 0.11 -10.89
C ASP A 25 11.10 1.21 -11.73
N PRO A 26 11.87 2.08 -12.42
CA PRO A 26 11.31 3.24 -13.14
C PRO A 26 10.28 2.89 -14.20
N HIS A 27 10.44 1.75 -14.90
CA HIS A 27 9.52 1.30 -15.93
C HIS A 27 8.28 0.65 -15.33
N ILE A 28 8.49 -0.30 -14.40
CA ILE A 28 7.41 -1.05 -13.76
C ILE A 28 6.55 -0.11 -12.91
N SER A 29 7.15 0.73 -12.09
CA SER A 29 6.40 1.65 -11.20
C SER A 29 5.50 2.64 -11.96
N LYS A 30 5.87 3.01 -13.21
CA LYS A 30 5.02 3.82 -14.07
C LYS A 30 3.76 3.07 -14.48
N GLN A 31 3.90 1.81 -14.88
CA GLN A 31 2.77 0.97 -15.29
C GLN A 31 1.89 0.62 -14.08
N MET A 32 2.51 0.37 -12.92
CA MET A 32 1.78 0.09 -11.69
C MET A 32 0.94 1.29 -11.24
N LEU A 33 1.50 2.50 -11.28
CA LEU A 33 0.72 3.70 -10.98
C LEU A 33 -0.47 3.87 -11.94
N ALA A 34 -0.26 3.65 -13.24
CA ALA A 34 -1.35 3.70 -14.22
C ALA A 34 -2.43 2.66 -13.91
N ALA A 35 -2.03 1.43 -13.55
CA ALA A 35 -2.96 0.36 -13.18
C ALA A 35 -3.75 0.65 -11.89
N HIS A 36 -3.14 1.33 -10.91
CA HIS A 36 -3.85 1.79 -9.71
C HIS A 36 -4.92 2.83 -10.02
N LEU A 37 -4.68 3.68 -11.01
CA LEU A 37 -5.56 4.81 -11.37
C LEU A 37 -6.60 4.43 -12.43
N ASP A 38 -6.53 3.24 -13.01
CA ASP A 38 -7.50 2.76 -13.98
C ASP A 38 -8.76 2.25 -13.27
N GLU A 39 -9.81 3.05 -13.29
CA GLU A 39 -11.11 2.71 -12.70
C GLU A 39 -11.87 1.61 -13.48
N GLY A 40 -11.47 1.36 -14.71
CA GLY A 40 -12.11 0.37 -15.58
C GLY A 40 -11.68 -1.06 -15.30
N PHE A 41 -10.52 -1.24 -14.67
CA PHE A 41 -9.91 -2.55 -14.50
C PHE A 41 -9.52 -2.83 -13.04
N ASP A 42 -9.93 -3.98 -12.53
CA ASP A 42 -9.74 -4.41 -11.13
C ASP A 42 -8.39 -5.13 -10.97
N SER A 43 -7.27 -4.44 -11.20
CA SER A 43 -5.93 -5.05 -11.23
C SER A 43 -5.08 -4.73 -10.00
N ALA A 44 -4.66 -3.48 -9.84
CA ALA A 44 -3.78 -3.04 -8.76
C ALA A 44 -4.56 -2.38 -7.60
N THR A 45 -5.75 -1.86 -7.90
CA THR A 45 -6.72 -1.36 -6.92
C THR A 45 -8.10 -1.89 -7.29
N ARG A 46 -8.94 -2.16 -6.31
CA ARG A 46 -10.34 -2.54 -6.55
C ARG A 46 -11.11 -1.40 -7.21
N LYS A 47 -12.19 -1.73 -7.93
CA LYS A 47 -13.08 -0.73 -8.52
C LYS A 47 -13.56 0.27 -7.46
N MET A 48 -13.68 1.53 -7.84
CA MET A 48 -13.99 2.63 -6.93
C MET A 48 -15.27 2.42 -6.10
N GLY A 49 -16.28 1.76 -6.64
CA GLY A 49 -17.48 1.37 -5.90
C GLY A 49 -17.15 0.51 -4.69
N PHE A 50 -16.40 -0.58 -4.90
CA PHE A 50 -15.95 -1.47 -3.83
C PHE A 50 -15.05 -0.76 -2.81
N VAL A 51 -14.15 0.11 -3.28
CA VAL A 51 -13.27 0.90 -2.40
C VAL A 51 -14.08 1.79 -1.46
N LYS A 52 -15.08 2.52 -1.99
CA LYS A 52 -15.97 3.38 -1.21
C LYS A 52 -16.80 2.59 -0.20
N GLU A 53 -17.36 1.45 -0.60
CA GLU A 53 -18.12 0.57 0.29
C GLU A 53 -17.23 0.02 1.41
N SER A 54 -16.02 -0.43 1.09
CA SER A 54 -15.05 -0.93 2.08
C SER A 54 -14.68 0.14 3.10
N VAL A 55 -14.36 1.35 2.65
CA VAL A 55 -14.04 2.47 3.55
C VAL A 55 -15.25 2.85 4.40
N GLY A 56 -16.45 2.90 3.81
CA GLY A 56 -17.69 3.18 4.55
C GLY A 56 -17.96 2.12 5.62
N TRP A 57 -17.79 0.85 5.31
CA TRP A 57 -17.92 -0.24 6.27
C TRP A 57 -16.91 -0.13 7.42
N ILE A 58 -15.64 0.14 7.12
CA ILE A 58 -14.58 0.36 8.13
C ILE A 58 -14.97 1.55 9.02
N ALA A 59 -15.38 2.67 8.44
CA ALA A 59 -15.74 3.87 9.19
C ALA A 59 -16.98 3.69 10.08
N CYS A 60 -17.93 2.85 9.68
CA CYS A 60 -19.06 2.47 10.52
C CYS A 60 -18.66 1.54 11.67
N THR A 61 -17.78 0.57 11.40
CA THR A 61 -17.38 -0.46 12.38
C THR A 61 -16.35 0.06 13.37
N LEU A 62 -15.42 0.87 12.91
CA LEU A 62 -14.31 1.45 13.66
C LEU A 62 -14.33 2.99 13.49
N PRO A 63 -15.32 3.69 14.04
CA PRO A 63 -15.55 5.11 13.76
C PRO A 63 -14.38 5.99 14.18
N PRO A 64 -14.05 7.04 13.40
CA PRO A 64 -12.93 7.95 13.66
C PRO A 64 -13.07 8.75 14.96
N ALA A 65 -14.26 8.83 15.53
CA ALA A 65 -14.47 9.40 16.86
C ALA A 65 -13.78 8.57 17.97
N ARG A 66 -13.56 7.27 17.74
CA ARG A 66 -12.88 6.36 18.69
C ARG A 66 -11.52 5.91 18.18
N TYR A 67 -11.36 5.73 16.88
CA TYR A 67 -10.14 5.22 16.22
C TYR A 67 -9.58 6.29 15.29
N LYS A 68 -9.09 7.38 15.88
CA LYS A 68 -8.79 8.61 15.17
C LYS A 68 -7.60 8.50 14.22
N ARG A 69 -6.51 7.89 14.71
CA ARG A 69 -5.22 7.84 14.03
C ARG A 69 -5.09 6.56 13.23
N LEU A 70 -5.07 6.67 11.91
CA LEU A 70 -5.03 5.54 10.98
C LEU A 70 -3.69 5.49 10.26
N LEU A 71 -3.05 4.31 10.28
CA LEU A 71 -1.87 3.98 9.48
C LEU A 71 -2.27 3.06 8.32
N ASP A 72 -2.03 3.50 7.09
CA ASP A 72 -2.29 2.73 5.87
C ASP A 72 -0.97 2.20 5.29
N LEU A 73 -0.71 0.90 5.49
CA LEU A 73 0.48 0.20 5.02
C LEU A 73 0.29 -0.28 3.58
N GLY A 74 1.26 0.02 2.71
CA GLY A 74 1.11 -0.22 1.28
C GLY A 74 0.07 0.70 0.65
N CYS A 75 0.03 1.97 1.06
CA CYS A 75 -1.00 2.92 0.65
C CYS A 75 -1.03 3.24 -0.86
N GLY A 76 0.00 2.84 -1.60
CA GLY A 76 0.13 3.11 -3.03
C GLY A 76 -0.04 4.60 -3.37
N PRO A 77 -0.84 4.94 -4.39
CA PRO A 77 -1.12 6.34 -4.77
C PRO A 77 -2.13 7.05 -3.85
N GLY A 78 -2.50 6.45 -2.70
CA GLY A 78 -3.29 7.08 -1.67
C GLY A 78 -4.81 7.01 -1.85
N ILE A 79 -5.32 6.13 -2.70
CA ILE A 79 -6.76 6.04 -3.02
C ILE A 79 -7.60 5.77 -1.76
N TYR A 80 -7.22 4.77 -0.96
CA TYR A 80 -7.87 4.47 0.31
C TYR A 80 -7.59 5.55 1.36
N ALA A 81 -6.35 6.01 1.47
CA ALA A 81 -5.92 7.03 2.42
C ALA A 81 -6.72 8.35 2.28
N GLU A 82 -6.98 8.80 1.04
CA GLU A 82 -7.81 9.98 0.79
C GLU A 82 -9.26 9.79 1.24
N LEU A 83 -9.84 8.62 1.01
CA LEU A 83 -11.20 8.33 1.45
C LEU A 83 -11.28 8.21 2.98
N PHE A 84 -10.30 7.60 3.64
CA PHE A 84 -10.22 7.58 5.09
C PHE A 84 -10.13 8.99 5.67
N CYS A 85 -9.27 9.85 5.11
CA CYS A 85 -9.16 11.25 5.53
C CYS A 85 -10.50 11.99 5.37
N ARG A 86 -11.21 11.81 4.26
CA ARG A 86 -12.56 12.39 4.04
C ARG A 86 -13.60 11.87 5.02
N ASN A 87 -13.44 10.66 5.54
CA ASN A 87 -14.30 10.09 6.58
C ASN A 87 -13.89 10.52 7.99
N GLY A 88 -12.89 11.38 8.15
CA GLY A 88 -12.53 12.02 9.41
C GLY A 88 -11.38 11.38 10.18
N TYR A 89 -10.66 10.41 9.60
CA TYR A 89 -9.43 9.87 10.18
C TYR A 89 -8.25 10.83 9.98
N GLU A 90 -7.31 10.80 10.92
CA GLU A 90 -5.97 11.36 10.77
C GLU A 90 -5.07 10.29 10.16
N VAL A 91 -4.74 10.44 8.89
CA VAL A 91 -4.15 9.37 8.10
C VAL A 91 -2.65 9.56 7.90
N THR A 92 -1.89 8.51 8.17
CA THR A 92 -0.50 8.34 7.72
C THR A 92 -0.45 7.19 6.72
N GLY A 93 -0.03 7.46 5.49
CA GLY A 93 0.17 6.46 4.45
C GLY A 93 1.65 6.10 4.29
N VAL A 94 1.96 4.81 4.22
CA VAL A 94 3.32 4.30 4.04
C VAL A 94 3.38 3.40 2.82
N ASP A 95 4.32 3.68 1.92
CA ASP A 95 4.59 2.84 0.75
C ASP A 95 6.07 2.90 0.37
N ILE A 96 6.59 1.85 -0.24
CA ILE A 96 7.98 1.77 -0.70
C ILE A 96 8.18 2.51 -2.02
N SER A 97 7.14 2.60 -2.86
CA SER A 97 7.19 3.20 -4.19
C SER A 97 7.29 4.72 -4.12
N GLU A 98 8.44 5.25 -4.52
CA GLU A 98 8.63 6.70 -4.62
C GLU A 98 7.62 7.37 -5.56
N ARG A 99 7.31 6.73 -6.68
CA ARG A 99 6.36 7.25 -7.67
C ARG A 99 4.95 7.36 -7.09
N SER A 100 4.50 6.33 -6.41
CA SER A 100 3.17 6.30 -5.77
C SER A 100 3.08 7.36 -4.66
N ILE A 101 4.05 7.44 -3.77
CA ILE A 101 4.09 8.43 -2.70
C ILE A 101 4.13 9.87 -3.23
N ARG A 102 4.91 10.13 -4.28
CA ARG A 102 4.93 11.46 -4.91
C ARG A 102 3.57 11.82 -5.49
N PHE A 103 2.91 10.89 -6.18
CA PHE A 103 1.55 11.09 -6.68
C PHE A 103 0.56 11.34 -5.53
N ALA A 104 0.59 10.51 -4.49
CA ALA A 104 -0.30 10.61 -3.33
C ALA A 104 -0.19 11.99 -2.64
N ARG A 105 1.03 12.47 -2.42
CA ARG A 105 1.27 13.81 -1.84
C ARG A 105 0.69 14.92 -2.72
N GLU A 106 0.93 14.87 -4.01
CA GLU A 106 0.41 15.87 -4.94
C GLU A 106 -1.11 15.84 -5.02
N SER A 107 -1.71 14.65 -5.10
CA SER A 107 -3.17 14.47 -5.10
C SER A 107 -3.81 15.00 -3.82
N ALA A 108 -3.26 14.69 -2.64
CA ALA A 108 -3.75 15.19 -1.36
C ALA A 108 -3.65 16.72 -1.28
N ARG A 109 -2.53 17.30 -1.74
CA ARG A 109 -2.33 18.75 -1.80
C ARG A 109 -3.38 19.44 -2.66
N GLN A 110 -3.63 18.92 -3.86
CA GLN A 110 -4.64 19.47 -4.79
C GLN A 110 -6.05 19.39 -4.23
N LYS A 111 -6.34 18.38 -3.41
CA LYS A 111 -7.66 18.15 -2.79
C LYS A 111 -7.79 18.75 -1.39
N ASN A 112 -6.77 19.48 -0.91
CA ASN A 112 -6.69 20.06 0.44
C ASN A 112 -6.94 19.00 1.55
N LEU A 113 -6.36 17.82 1.39
CA LEU A 113 -6.42 16.75 2.39
C LEU A 113 -5.15 16.73 3.24
N ALA A 114 -5.31 16.73 4.56
CA ALA A 114 -4.21 16.66 5.52
C ALA A 114 -3.83 15.20 5.77
N ILE A 115 -2.99 14.66 4.90
CA ILE A 115 -2.50 13.27 4.97
C ILE A 115 -0.97 13.30 5.01
N GLU A 116 -0.38 12.58 5.96
CA GLU A 116 1.05 12.35 5.99
C GLU A 116 1.41 11.14 5.10
N TYR A 117 2.33 11.31 4.15
CA TYR A 117 2.81 10.22 3.32
C TYR A 117 4.31 10.00 3.50
N CYS A 118 4.70 8.77 3.88
CA CYS A 118 6.08 8.37 4.11
C CYS A 118 6.51 7.33 3.08
N ARG A 119 7.61 7.60 2.35
CA ARG A 119 8.29 6.55 1.59
C ARG A 119 9.09 5.68 2.54
N LYS A 120 8.66 4.44 2.76
CA LYS A 120 9.31 3.54 3.71
C LYS A 120 8.93 2.08 3.42
N ASP A 121 9.86 1.18 3.63
CA ASP A 121 9.58 -0.25 3.70
C ASP A 121 9.02 -0.58 5.10
N TYR A 122 7.72 -0.82 5.19
CA TYR A 122 7.05 -1.14 6.43
C TYR A 122 7.44 -2.53 6.99
N THR A 123 8.10 -3.39 6.19
CA THR A 123 8.59 -4.69 6.66
C THR A 123 9.92 -4.59 7.38
N ALA A 124 10.77 -3.61 7.01
CA ALA A 124 12.13 -3.44 7.51
C ALA A 124 12.25 -2.38 8.61
N SER A 125 11.44 -1.32 8.57
CA SER A 125 11.59 -0.13 9.43
C SER A 125 10.55 -0.07 10.54
N GLY A 126 10.89 0.61 11.65
CA GLY A 126 9.91 0.99 12.65
C GLY A 126 8.84 1.90 12.05
N LEU A 127 7.57 1.67 12.37
CA LEU A 127 6.44 2.39 11.78
C LEU A 127 6.30 3.81 12.34
N GLY A 128 6.89 4.07 13.52
CA GLY A 128 6.80 5.35 14.21
C GLY A 128 5.38 5.64 14.71
N GLY A 129 5.27 6.54 15.68
CA GLY A 129 3.96 6.96 16.16
C GLY A 129 3.18 5.89 16.95
N SER A 130 1.95 6.24 17.24
CA SER A 130 0.96 5.37 17.88
C SER A 130 -0.32 5.52 17.06
N TYR A 131 -0.96 4.44 16.70
CA TYR A 131 -2.14 4.41 15.83
C TYR A 131 -3.26 3.64 16.50
N ASP A 132 -4.50 4.07 16.27
CA ASP A 132 -5.69 3.41 16.77
C ASP A 132 -6.18 2.33 15.80
N LEU A 133 -5.86 2.49 14.51
CA LEU A 133 -6.26 1.60 13.43
C LEU A 133 -5.11 1.47 12.43
N ILE A 134 -4.82 0.24 12.01
CA ILE A 134 -3.84 -0.05 10.97
C ILE A 134 -4.53 -0.81 9.85
N THR A 135 -4.37 -0.35 8.63
CA THR A 135 -4.86 -1.01 7.42
C THR A 135 -3.70 -1.56 6.59
N LEU A 136 -3.91 -2.73 6.01
CA LEU A 136 -3.05 -3.34 5.01
C LEU A 136 -3.98 -4.01 4.00
N ILE A 137 -4.33 -3.27 2.96
CA ILE A 137 -5.43 -3.60 2.06
C ILE A 137 -4.89 -4.21 0.77
N TYR A 138 -5.65 -5.15 0.21
CA TYR A 138 -5.36 -5.91 -0.99
C TYR A 138 -4.44 -7.12 -0.74
N CYS A 139 -3.41 -7.35 -1.57
CA CYS A 139 -2.68 -8.61 -1.60
C CYS A 139 -1.38 -8.61 -0.79
N ASP A 140 -0.92 -7.49 -0.28
CA ASP A 140 0.43 -7.31 0.25
C ASP A 140 0.77 -8.24 1.41
N PHE A 141 -0.18 -8.48 2.31
CA PHE A 141 0.08 -9.38 3.44
C PHE A 141 0.33 -10.84 3.00
N GLY A 142 -0.37 -11.28 1.95
CA GLY A 142 -0.27 -12.66 1.44
C GLY A 142 1.07 -13.00 0.80
N VAL A 143 1.74 -12.01 0.20
CA VAL A 143 3.02 -12.19 -0.50
C VAL A 143 4.23 -12.13 0.43
N LEU A 144 4.07 -11.70 1.68
CA LEU A 144 5.15 -11.69 2.66
C LEU A 144 5.47 -13.11 3.15
N ALA A 145 6.75 -13.41 3.32
CA ALA A 145 7.18 -14.64 3.97
C ALA A 145 6.63 -14.74 5.40
N ARG A 146 6.42 -15.97 5.89
CA ARG A 146 5.82 -16.22 7.20
C ARG A 146 6.51 -15.43 8.32
N ASP A 147 7.84 -15.46 8.38
CA ASP A 147 8.60 -14.78 9.43
C ASP A 147 8.48 -13.25 9.35
N THR A 148 8.39 -12.70 8.13
CA THR A 148 8.15 -11.28 7.91
C THR A 148 6.76 -10.89 8.40
N ARG A 149 5.72 -11.69 8.12
CA ARG A 149 4.37 -11.46 8.65
C ARG A 149 4.34 -11.45 10.17
N VAL A 150 4.97 -12.45 10.80
CA VAL A 150 5.04 -12.54 12.28
C VAL A 150 5.74 -11.31 12.87
N LYS A 151 6.88 -10.91 12.30
CA LYS A 151 7.60 -9.71 12.73
C LYS A 151 6.80 -8.42 12.51
N LEU A 152 6.07 -8.31 11.42
CA LEU A 152 5.19 -7.17 11.15
C LEU A 152 4.07 -7.10 12.20
N LEU A 153 3.34 -8.21 12.41
CA LEU A 153 2.25 -8.28 13.39
C LEU A 153 2.72 -8.02 14.84
N ALA A 154 3.95 -8.36 15.18
CA ALA A 154 4.50 -8.08 16.52
C ALA A 154 4.88 -6.60 16.73
N ARG A 155 4.89 -5.78 15.66
CA ARG A 155 5.28 -4.36 15.70
C ARG A 155 4.09 -3.40 15.57
N ILE A 156 2.91 -3.94 15.25
CA ILE A 156 1.66 -3.18 15.11
C ILE A 156 0.64 -3.58 16.26
#